data_5731017072ccb301ccaeab9d54d3e604
#
_entry.id   5731017072ccb301ccaeab9d54d3e604
#
_cell.length_a   1.000
_cell.length_b   1.000
_cell.length_c   1.000
_cell.angle_alpha   90.00
_cell.angle_beta   90.00
_cell.angle_gamma   90.00
#
_symmetry.space_group_name_H-M   'P 1'
#
loop_
_entity.id
_entity.type
_entity.pdbx_description
1 polymer ?
#
loop_
_entity_poly.entity_id
_entity_poly.type
_entity_poly.pdbx_seq_one_letter_code
_entity_poly.pdbx_strand_id
1 'polypeptide(L)'
;AMAAALPTVTAVSRTSLFAGTLMKGTQADEKRLFPALKLWGGARAAVFHKDDLRTETAGDTFGPALTEALADRRTHVAVVLNAIDDRLAKEQKLGDGAWRIDDVPGLRDLLRAAATEGMAVVLTSDHGHVVDRHGTKAATAADPA
;
A
#
# COMPACT_ATOMS: atom_id res chain seq x y z
N ALA A 1 -11.05 -12.62 -11.19
CA ALA A 1 -11.22 -11.24 -10.75
C ALA A 1 -11.44 -11.23 -9.23
N MET A 2 -10.79 -10.32 -8.52
CA MET A 2 -10.97 -10.14 -7.07
C MET A 2 -11.77 -8.86 -6.85
N ALA A 3 -12.72 -8.89 -5.93
CA ALA A 3 -13.47 -7.71 -5.50
C ALA A 3 -12.87 -7.15 -4.21
N ALA A 4 -12.88 -5.82 -4.09
CA ALA A 4 -12.51 -5.16 -2.85
C ALA A 4 -13.53 -5.48 -1.73
N ALA A 5 -13.07 -5.47 -0.49
CA ALA A 5 -13.96 -5.62 0.65
C ALA A 5 -14.90 -4.40 0.77
N LEU A 6 -16.15 -4.62 1.18
CA LEU A 6 -17.11 -3.55 1.42
C LEU A 6 -17.21 -3.23 2.92
N PRO A 7 -17.28 -1.93 3.30
CA PRO A 7 -17.15 -0.75 2.44
C PRO A 7 -15.70 -0.60 1.89
N THR A 8 -15.58 0.02 0.71
CA THR A 8 -14.29 0.23 0.04
C THR A 8 -13.49 1.37 0.67
N VAL A 9 -13.21 1.26 1.95
CA VAL A 9 -12.40 2.20 2.71
C VAL A 9 -11.12 1.51 3.19
N THR A 10 -10.03 2.24 3.27
CA THR A 10 -8.70 1.71 3.58
C THR A 10 -8.68 0.84 4.83
N ALA A 11 -9.35 1.27 5.91
CA ALA A 11 -9.39 0.52 7.17
C ALA A 11 -10.06 -0.87 7.06
N VAL A 12 -10.86 -1.12 6.03
CA VAL A 12 -11.48 -2.43 5.79
C VAL A 12 -10.78 -3.15 4.63
N SER A 13 -10.70 -2.52 3.46
CA SER A 13 -10.19 -3.17 2.25
C SER A 13 -8.73 -3.56 2.39
N ARG A 14 -7.86 -2.65 2.81
CA ARG A 14 -6.43 -2.93 2.94
C ARG A 14 -6.14 -3.87 4.10
N THR A 15 -6.76 -3.65 5.26
CA THR A 15 -6.59 -4.56 6.40
C THR A 15 -7.05 -5.97 6.05
N SER A 16 -8.18 -6.12 5.36
CA SER A 16 -8.67 -7.43 4.90
C SER A 16 -7.70 -8.11 3.93
N LEU A 17 -7.09 -7.33 3.02
CA LEU A 17 -6.08 -7.84 2.09
C LEU A 17 -4.87 -8.42 2.84
N PHE A 18 -4.35 -7.69 3.82
CA PHE A 18 -3.19 -8.12 4.61
C PHE A 18 -3.51 -9.20 5.66
N ALA A 19 -4.72 -9.23 6.16
CA ALA A 19 -5.17 -10.25 7.11
C ALA A 19 -5.59 -11.57 6.46
N GLY A 20 -5.89 -11.55 5.15
CA GLY A 20 -6.45 -12.70 4.43
C GLY A 20 -7.88 -13.04 4.86
N THR A 21 -8.57 -12.15 5.57
CA THR A 21 -9.95 -12.29 6.03
C THR A 21 -10.62 -10.93 6.13
N LEU A 22 -11.95 -10.91 6.00
CA LEU A 22 -12.70 -9.66 6.11
C LEU A 22 -12.63 -9.11 7.53
N MET A 23 -12.04 -7.93 7.70
CA MET A 23 -11.95 -7.24 8.98
C MET A 23 -11.65 -5.74 8.81
N LYS A 24 -11.96 -4.97 9.85
CA LYS A 24 -11.54 -3.58 10.00
C LYS A 24 -10.33 -3.53 10.93
N GLY A 25 -9.34 -2.71 10.61
CA GLY A 25 -8.14 -2.57 11.43
C GLY A 25 -7.29 -1.36 11.06
N THR A 26 -6.10 -1.34 11.63
CA THR A 26 -5.12 -0.27 11.53
C THR A 26 -3.83 -0.76 10.86
N GLN A 27 -2.88 0.16 10.61
CA GLN A 27 -1.54 -0.21 10.13
C GLN A 27 -0.81 -1.16 11.10
N ALA A 28 -1.03 -1.01 12.40
CA ALA A 28 -0.47 -1.93 13.40
C ALA A 28 -1.02 -3.35 13.25
N ASP A 29 -2.33 -3.48 12.98
CA ASP A 29 -2.94 -4.77 12.68
C ASP A 29 -2.38 -5.38 11.40
N GLU A 30 -2.19 -4.61 10.36
CA GLU A 30 -1.59 -5.05 9.10
C GLU A 30 -0.17 -5.61 9.31
N LYS A 31 0.67 -4.88 10.06
CA LYS A 31 2.04 -5.30 10.43
C LYS A 31 2.07 -6.59 11.24
N ARG A 32 1.06 -6.82 12.07
CA ARG A 32 0.94 -8.01 12.90
C ARG A 32 0.37 -9.22 12.15
N LEU A 33 -0.66 -8.99 11.33
CA LEU A 33 -1.44 -10.07 10.70
C LEU A 33 -0.79 -10.60 9.42
N PHE A 34 -0.18 -9.75 8.61
CA PHE A 34 0.45 -10.15 7.37
C PHE A 34 1.55 -11.21 7.56
N PRO A 35 2.49 -11.05 8.51
CA PRO A 35 3.49 -12.08 8.79
C PRO A 35 2.88 -13.40 9.32
N ALA A 36 1.71 -13.33 9.94
CA ALA A 36 1.04 -14.49 10.53
C ALA A 36 0.21 -15.31 9.53
N LEU A 37 0.13 -14.88 8.27
CA LEU A 37 -0.61 -15.61 7.24
C LEU A 37 -0.03 -17.01 7.03
N LYS A 38 -0.89 -18.02 7.05
CA LYS A 38 -0.52 -19.41 6.74
C LYS A 38 0.03 -19.58 5.31
N LEU A 39 -0.28 -18.64 4.43
CA LEU A 39 0.21 -18.60 3.05
C LEU A 39 1.74 -18.63 2.98
N TRP A 40 2.43 -18.05 3.96
CA TRP A 40 3.89 -17.97 3.96
C TRP A 40 4.58 -19.29 4.34
N GLY A 41 3.85 -20.27 4.87
CA GLY A 41 4.41 -21.58 5.22
C GLY A 41 5.58 -21.52 6.22
N GLY A 42 5.59 -20.52 7.10
CA GLY A 42 6.67 -20.26 8.05
C GLY A 42 7.80 -19.36 7.52
N ALA A 43 7.75 -18.93 6.26
CA ALA A 43 8.67 -17.93 5.74
C ALA A 43 8.39 -16.56 6.37
N ARG A 44 9.43 -15.73 6.45
CA ARG A 44 9.30 -14.36 6.96
C ARG A 44 8.47 -13.51 6.01
N ALA A 45 7.68 -12.61 6.57
CA ALA A 45 6.96 -11.59 5.85
C ALA A 45 6.89 -10.29 6.66
N ALA A 46 6.92 -9.15 5.99
CA ALA A 46 6.87 -7.85 6.63
C ALA A 46 6.10 -6.84 5.79
N VAL A 47 5.41 -5.91 6.44
CA VAL A 47 4.71 -4.79 5.82
C VAL A 47 5.38 -3.49 6.20
N PHE A 48 5.64 -2.65 5.21
CA PHE A 48 6.19 -1.31 5.37
C PHE A 48 5.19 -0.27 4.85
N HIS A 49 4.98 0.78 5.65
CA HIS A 49 4.14 1.92 5.30
C HIS A 49 4.99 3.15 5.00
N LYS A 50 4.37 4.23 4.57
CA LYS A 50 5.04 5.47 4.16
C LYS A 50 6.10 5.97 5.14
N ASP A 51 5.84 5.88 6.45
CA ASP A 51 6.78 6.35 7.46
C ASP A 51 8.00 5.44 7.58
N ASP A 52 7.85 4.15 7.29
CA ASP A 52 8.94 3.18 7.30
C ASP A 52 9.89 3.34 6.08
N LEU A 53 9.43 4.07 5.04
CA LEU A 53 10.23 4.32 3.83
C LEU A 53 11.20 5.49 4.01
N ARG A 54 10.99 6.32 5.04
CA ARG A 54 11.84 7.46 5.28
C ARG A 54 13.19 7.01 5.82
N THR A 55 14.24 7.66 5.34
CA THR A 55 15.58 7.52 5.87
C THR A 55 16.03 8.85 6.47
N GLU A 56 16.74 8.80 7.59
CA GLU A 56 17.39 9.95 8.21
C GLU A 56 18.85 10.07 7.76
N THR A 57 19.36 9.04 7.09
CA THR A 57 20.76 8.98 6.64
C THR A 57 20.89 9.49 5.22
N ALA A 58 21.71 10.49 5.01
CA ALA A 58 22.02 11.00 3.68
C ALA A 58 22.69 9.92 2.83
N GLY A 59 22.10 9.65 1.66
CA GLY A 59 22.59 8.65 0.71
C GLY A 59 21.85 7.32 0.73
N ASP A 60 21.07 7.04 1.75
CA ASP A 60 20.20 5.87 1.78
C ASP A 60 18.89 6.15 1.05
N THR A 61 18.43 5.20 0.23
CA THR A 61 17.16 5.31 -0.50
C THR A 61 15.97 4.98 0.40
N PHE A 62 16.15 4.02 1.31
CA PHE A 62 15.12 3.52 2.22
C PHE A 62 15.63 3.44 3.65
N GLY A 63 14.69 3.43 4.61
CA GLY A 63 15.02 3.16 6.00
C GLY A 63 15.70 1.80 6.19
N PRO A 64 16.47 1.60 7.28
CA PRO A 64 17.30 0.41 7.49
C PRO A 64 16.50 -0.89 7.54
N ALA A 65 15.30 -0.87 8.14
CA ALA A 65 14.46 -2.07 8.25
C ALA A 65 13.96 -2.58 6.90
N LEU A 66 13.57 -1.67 5.99
CA LEU A 66 13.17 -2.05 4.63
C LEU A 66 14.36 -2.54 3.83
N THR A 67 15.50 -1.87 3.93
CA THR A 67 16.74 -2.28 3.25
C THR A 67 17.15 -3.69 3.66
N GLU A 68 17.13 -3.99 4.95
CA GLU A 68 17.42 -5.34 5.48
C GLU A 68 16.41 -6.38 4.95
N ALA A 69 15.13 -6.07 4.97
CA ALA A 69 14.10 -6.99 4.50
C ALA A 69 14.23 -7.28 2.99
N LEU A 70 14.57 -6.29 2.18
CA LEU A 70 14.80 -6.47 0.74
C LEU A 70 16.06 -7.29 0.45
N ALA A 71 17.10 -7.17 1.26
CA ALA A 71 18.33 -7.96 1.13
C ALA A 71 18.15 -9.43 1.51
N ASP A 72 17.16 -9.76 2.34
CA ASP A 72 16.83 -11.13 2.71
C ASP A 72 15.86 -11.76 1.68
N ARG A 73 16.40 -12.55 0.77
CA ARG A 73 15.64 -13.24 -0.29
C ARG A 73 14.57 -14.22 0.21
N ARG A 74 14.54 -14.51 1.50
CA ARG A 74 13.54 -15.39 2.11
C ARG A 74 12.38 -14.62 2.74
N THR A 75 12.46 -13.30 2.77
CA THR A 75 11.42 -12.45 3.34
C THR A 75 10.45 -11.99 2.24
N HIS A 76 9.17 -12.22 2.46
CA HIS A 76 8.10 -11.62 1.65
C HIS A 76 7.87 -10.19 2.13
N VAL A 77 8.05 -9.22 1.26
CA VAL A 77 7.96 -7.80 1.59
C VAL A 77 6.74 -7.20 0.93
N ALA A 78 5.88 -6.57 1.72
CA ALA A 78 4.79 -5.73 1.23
C ALA A 78 5.10 -4.26 1.55
N VAL A 79 4.91 -3.39 0.57
CA VAL A 79 5.11 -1.94 0.72
C VAL A 79 3.85 -1.21 0.32
N VAL A 80 3.35 -0.35 1.20
CA VAL A 80 2.16 0.47 0.99
C VAL A 80 2.57 1.88 0.55
N LEU A 81 2.14 2.26 -0.65
CA LEU A 81 2.34 3.59 -1.20
C LEU A 81 0.99 4.32 -1.31
N ASN A 82 0.76 5.33 -0.47
CA ASN A 82 -0.49 6.09 -0.43
C ASN A 82 -0.53 7.28 -1.41
N ALA A 83 0.38 7.35 -2.36
CA ALA A 83 0.54 8.51 -3.23
C ALA A 83 -0.71 8.82 -4.08
N ILE A 84 -1.48 7.80 -4.45
CA ILE A 84 -2.71 7.96 -5.23
C ILE A 84 -3.78 8.61 -4.36
N ASP A 85 -4.02 8.08 -3.17
CA ASP A 85 -4.98 8.64 -2.20
C ASP A 85 -4.60 10.07 -1.81
N ASP A 86 -3.32 10.32 -1.53
CA ASP A 86 -2.79 11.64 -1.18
C ASP A 86 -3.01 12.67 -2.31
N ARG A 87 -2.90 12.26 -3.57
CA ARG A 87 -3.16 13.13 -4.72
C ARG A 87 -4.65 13.40 -4.94
N LEU A 88 -5.47 12.38 -4.84
CA LEU A 88 -6.91 12.51 -4.98
C LEU A 88 -7.50 13.39 -3.87
N ALA A 89 -7.02 13.23 -2.62
CA ALA A 89 -7.45 14.03 -1.49
C ALA A 89 -7.07 15.52 -1.61
N LYS A 90 -5.98 15.83 -2.31
CA LYS A 90 -5.51 17.22 -2.52
C LYS A 90 -6.16 17.92 -3.73
N GLU A 91 -7.16 17.30 -4.36
CA GLU A 91 -7.83 17.83 -5.57
C GLU A 91 -6.84 18.27 -6.66
N GLN A 92 -5.65 17.71 -6.66
CA GLN A 92 -4.70 18.01 -7.71
C GLN A 92 -5.28 17.48 -9.01
N LYS A 93 -5.50 18.38 -9.97
CA LYS A 93 -5.99 18.06 -11.30
C LYS A 93 -5.17 16.90 -11.82
N LEU A 94 -5.81 15.74 -11.90
CA LEU A 94 -5.29 14.64 -12.66
C LEU A 94 -5.28 15.15 -14.09
N GLY A 95 -4.11 15.35 -14.68
CA GLY A 95 -3.98 15.66 -16.09
C GLY A 95 -4.76 14.61 -16.91
N ASP A 96 -4.30 14.17 -18.01
CA ASP A 96 -4.99 13.23 -18.93
C ASP A 96 -5.40 11.87 -18.31
N GLY A 97 -5.39 11.73 -16.98
CA GLY A 97 -5.83 10.56 -16.23
C GLY A 97 -4.85 9.38 -16.26
N ALA A 98 -3.73 9.49 -16.96
CA ALA A 98 -2.72 8.45 -17.03
C ALA A 98 -1.71 8.58 -15.86
N TRP A 99 -1.60 7.54 -15.05
CA TRP A 99 -0.58 7.44 -14.00
C TRP A 99 0.72 6.87 -14.59
N ARG A 100 1.83 7.50 -14.26
CA ARG A 100 3.17 7.03 -14.60
C ARG A 100 3.89 6.57 -13.34
N ILE A 101 4.91 5.74 -13.49
CA ILE A 101 5.73 5.26 -12.36
C ILE A 101 6.29 6.44 -11.54
N ASP A 102 6.69 7.51 -12.20
CA ASP A 102 7.26 8.70 -11.55
C ASP A 102 6.21 9.55 -10.79
N ASP A 103 4.93 9.31 -11.05
CA ASP A 103 3.84 9.96 -10.31
C ASP A 103 3.62 9.33 -8.93
N VAL A 104 4.23 8.17 -8.67
CA VAL A 104 4.17 7.46 -7.40
C VAL A 104 5.55 7.49 -6.74
N PRO A 105 5.78 8.44 -5.80
CA PRO A 105 7.07 8.57 -5.12
C PRO A 105 7.52 7.25 -4.47
N GLY A 106 8.79 6.90 -4.71
CA GLY A 106 9.40 5.68 -4.18
C GLY A 106 9.17 4.41 -4.99
N LEU A 107 8.18 4.37 -5.90
CA LEU A 107 7.88 3.16 -6.67
C LEU A 107 9.05 2.74 -7.56
N ARG A 108 9.65 3.68 -8.29
CA ARG A 108 10.79 3.38 -9.17
C ARG A 108 11.96 2.79 -8.40
N ASP A 109 12.27 3.36 -7.24
CA ASP A 109 13.39 2.90 -6.41
C ASP A 109 13.12 1.52 -5.80
N LEU A 110 11.89 1.24 -5.39
CA LEU A 110 11.47 -0.10 -4.95
C LEU A 110 11.61 -1.14 -6.06
N LEU A 111 11.17 -0.82 -7.27
CA LEU A 111 11.31 -1.72 -8.43
C LEU A 111 12.77 -1.99 -8.76
N ARG A 112 13.63 -0.99 -8.68
CA ARG A 112 15.09 -1.16 -8.86
C ARG A 112 15.70 -2.03 -7.78
N ALA A 113 15.35 -1.80 -6.51
CA ALA A 113 15.83 -2.61 -5.40
C ALA A 113 15.39 -4.06 -5.54
N ALA A 114 14.12 -4.30 -5.87
CA ALA A 114 13.60 -5.64 -6.12
C ALA A 114 14.32 -6.33 -7.28
N ALA A 115 14.59 -5.62 -8.38
CA ALA A 115 15.34 -6.14 -9.52
C ALA A 115 16.77 -6.52 -9.15
N THR A 116 17.46 -5.68 -8.37
CA THR A 116 18.82 -5.94 -7.88
C THR A 116 18.87 -7.21 -7.04
N GLU A 117 17.88 -7.44 -6.20
CA GLU A 117 17.77 -8.63 -5.36
C GLU A 117 17.14 -9.83 -6.08
N GLY A 118 16.73 -9.69 -7.35
CA GLY A 118 16.10 -10.76 -8.13
C GLY A 118 14.74 -11.18 -7.61
N MET A 119 13.99 -10.26 -7.02
CA MET A 119 12.66 -10.49 -6.45
C MET A 119 11.58 -10.39 -7.53
N ALA A 120 10.58 -11.26 -7.46
CA ALA A 120 9.34 -11.07 -8.20
C ALA A 120 8.50 -9.97 -7.53
N VAL A 121 7.84 -9.13 -8.34
CA VAL A 121 7.03 -8.02 -7.85
C VAL A 121 5.59 -8.19 -8.29
N VAL A 122 4.66 -8.03 -7.34
CA VAL A 122 3.21 -7.97 -7.58
C VAL A 122 2.73 -6.56 -7.25
N LEU A 123 2.12 -5.88 -8.21
CA LEU A 123 1.44 -4.61 -8.00
C LEU A 123 -0.05 -4.84 -7.85
N THR A 124 -0.64 -4.30 -6.80
CA THR A 124 -2.06 -4.42 -6.51
C THR A 124 -2.58 -3.17 -5.82
N SER A 125 -3.90 -3.06 -5.72
CA SER A 125 -4.57 -2.04 -4.90
C SER A 125 -5.59 -2.72 -3.99
N ASP A 126 -5.91 -2.08 -2.88
CA ASP A 126 -6.93 -2.52 -1.94
C ASP A 126 -8.36 -2.21 -2.43
N HIS A 127 -8.52 -1.16 -3.23
CA HIS A 127 -9.76 -0.78 -3.94
C HIS A 127 -9.44 0.10 -5.14
N GLY A 128 -10.46 0.39 -5.94
CA GLY A 128 -10.38 1.36 -7.04
C GLY A 128 -10.95 2.72 -6.64
N HIS A 129 -10.77 3.70 -7.51
CA HIS A 129 -11.34 5.04 -7.38
C HIS A 129 -12.17 5.37 -8.61
N VAL A 130 -13.30 6.05 -8.39
CA VAL A 130 -14.12 6.65 -9.44
C VAL A 130 -14.11 8.15 -9.22
N VAL A 131 -13.69 8.91 -10.24
CA VAL A 131 -13.73 10.36 -10.19
C VAL A 131 -15.07 10.82 -10.73
N ASP A 132 -15.93 11.32 -9.85
CA ASP A 132 -17.16 11.99 -10.25
C ASP A 132 -16.86 13.48 -10.50
N ARG A 133 -16.98 13.90 -11.75
CA ARG A 133 -16.73 15.28 -12.18
C ARG A 133 -17.95 16.19 -12.05
N HIS A 134 -19.12 15.65 -11.82
CA HIS A 134 -20.40 16.36 -11.84
C HIS A 134 -21.30 16.07 -10.62
N GLY A 135 -20.81 15.29 -9.66
CA GLY A 135 -21.57 14.93 -8.47
C GLY A 135 -21.76 16.09 -7.50
N THR A 136 -22.97 16.19 -6.95
CA THR A 136 -23.25 17.06 -5.80
C THR A 136 -23.10 16.24 -4.54
N LYS A 137 -22.41 16.77 -3.55
CA LYS A 137 -22.25 16.08 -2.26
C LYS A 137 -23.62 15.91 -1.59
N ALA A 138 -24.10 14.66 -1.46
CA ALA A 138 -25.29 14.38 -0.70
C ALA A 138 -24.99 14.49 0.80
N ALA A 139 -25.84 15.21 1.53
CA ALA A 139 -25.79 15.19 2.99
C ALA A 139 -26.32 13.85 3.49
N THR A 140 -25.47 13.06 4.13
CA THR A 140 -25.88 11.82 4.81
C THR A 140 -26.32 12.15 6.22
N ALA A 141 -27.51 11.68 6.61
CA ALA A 141 -28.07 11.89 7.96
C ALA A 141 -27.37 11.04 9.05
N ALA A 142 -26.38 10.25 8.71
CA ALA A 142 -25.57 9.46 9.62
C ALA A 142 -24.12 9.52 9.16
N ASP A 143 -23.31 10.23 9.91
CA ASP A 143 -21.85 10.12 9.82
C ASP A 143 -21.47 8.85 10.62
N PRO A 144 -20.98 7.78 9.99
CA PRO A 144 -20.48 6.64 10.75
C PRO A 144 -19.18 7.07 11.41
N ALA A 145 -19.25 7.24 12.71
CA ALA A 145 -18.09 7.52 13.55
C ALA A 145 -17.00 6.43 13.40
#